data_a10c2e56250dc987631cd438cd5b0d87
#
_entry.id   a10c2e56250dc987631cd438cd5b0d87
#
_cell.length_a   1.000
_cell.length_b   1.000
_cell.length_c   1.000
_cell.angle_alpha   90.00
_cell.angle_beta   90.00
_cell.angle_gamma   90.00
#
_symmetry.space_group_name_H-M   'P 1'
#
loop_
_entity.id
_entity.type
_entity.pdbx_description
1 polymer ?
#
loop_
_entity_poly.entity_id
_entity_poly.type
_entity_poly.pdbx_seq_one_letter_code
_entity_poly.pdbx_strand_id
1 'polypeptide(L)'
;MIRHIVLFTWADDATDEQKAAVATELRKLPGEIPQLRAYTVGPDAGITPGNHEFAVVADLDSVDDFVIYRDHPRHQAVIAQYIKPILATRAAVQLSL
;
A
#
# COMPACT_ATOMS: atom_id res chain seq x y z
N MET A 1 10.59 11.93 10.63
CA MET A 1 9.44 11.33 9.95
C MET A 1 9.91 10.23 9.03
N ILE A 2 9.14 9.16 8.93
CA ILE A 2 9.40 8.05 8.01
C ILE A 2 8.36 8.09 6.90
N ARG A 3 8.81 8.08 5.66
CA ARG A 3 7.94 7.90 4.49
C ARG A 3 8.16 6.51 3.92
N HIS A 4 7.15 5.66 4.02
CA HIS A 4 7.17 4.30 3.51
C HIS A 4 6.49 4.27 2.14
N ILE A 5 7.22 3.80 1.14
CA ILE A 5 6.76 3.75 -0.25
C ILE A 5 6.77 2.30 -0.71
N VAL A 6 5.64 1.82 -1.22
CA VAL A 6 5.51 0.47 -1.76
C VAL A 6 4.92 0.56 -3.17
N LEU A 7 5.47 -0.24 -4.07
CA LEU A 7 5.00 -0.35 -5.45
C LEU A 7 4.63 -1.79 -5.73
N PHE A 8 3.50 -1.98 -6.42
CA PHE A 8 3.02 -3.31 -6.79
C PHE A 8 2.87 -3.45 -8.30
N THR A 9 3.20 -4.63 -8.81
CA THR A 9 2.77 -5.10 -10.12
C THR A 9 1.86 -6.31 -9.89
N TRP A 10 0.71 -6.31 -10.51
CA TRP A 10 -0.30 -7.36 -10.33
C TRP A 10 -0.04 -8.56 -11.25
N ALA A 11 -0.52 -9.72 -10.84
CA ALA A 11 -0.53 -10.90 -11.67
C ALA A 11 -1.40 -10.67 -12.93
N ASP A 12 -1.04 -11.32 -14.04
CA ASP A 12 -1.70 -11.10 -15.34
C ASP A 12 -3.20 -11.44 -15.31
N ASP A 13 -3.60 -12.37 -14.45
CA ASP A 13 -5.00 -12.80 -14.30
C ASP A 13 -5.79 -11.98 -13.27
N ALA A 14 -5.18 -10.97 -12.65
CA ALA A 14 -5.87 -10.09 -11.72
C ALA A 14 -6.96 -9.29 -12.47
N THR A 15 -8.17 -9.29 -11.92
CA THR A 15 -9.30 -8.55 -12.52
C THR A 15 -9.28 -7.09 -12.09
N ASP A 16 -9.94 -6.22 -12.87
CA ASP A 16 -10.10 -4.80 -12.51
C ASP A 16 -10.81 -4.63 -11.17
N GLU A 17 -11.78 -5.49 -10.87
CA GLU A 17 -12.50 -5.49 -9.60
C GLU A 17 -11.58 -5.80 -8.42
N GLN A 18 -10.71 -6.81 -8.56
CA GLN A 18 -9.72 -7.15 -7.53
C GLN A 18 -8.75 -6.01 -7.28
N LYS A 19 -8.26 -5.36 -8.34
CA LYS A 19 -7.35 -4.21 -8.23
C LYS A 19 -8.04 -3.02 -7.54
N ALA A 20 -9.29 -2.73 -7.91
CA ALA A 20 -10.05 -1.65 -7.29
C ALA A 20 -10.33 -1.91 -5.80
N ALA A 21 -10.55 -3.16 -5.41
CA ALA A 21 -10.78 -3.53 -4.03
C ALA A 21 -9.56 -3.24 -3.14
N VAL A 22 -8.34 -3.40 -3.65
CA VAL A 22 -7.11 -3.05 -2.92
C VAL A 22 -7.14 -1.59 -2.53
N ALA A 23 -7.39 -0.68 -3.47
CA ALA A 23 -7.46 0.76 -3.19
C ALA A 23 -8.54 1.08 -2.16
N THR A 24 -9.73 0.51 -2.32
CA THR A 24 -10.85 0.73 -1.41
C THR A 24 -10.51 0.32 0.01
N GLU A 25 -9.94 -0.86 0.20
CA GLU A 25 -9.64 -1.39 1.53
C GLU A 25 -8.45 -0.67 2.18
N LEU A 26 -7.41 -0.34 1.42
CA LEU A 26 -6.28 0.43 1.95
C LEU A 26 -6.71 1.82 2.41
N ARG A 27 -7.60 2.48 1.68
CA ARG A 27 -8.07 3.83 2.01
C ARG A 27 -8.87 3.90 3.32
N LYS A 28 -9.31 2.78 3.86
CA LYS A 28 -9.96 2.71 5.17
C LYS A 28 -8.96 2.76 6.33
N LEU A 29 -7.70 2.41 6.11
CA LEU A 29 -6.72 2.24 7.17
C LEU A 29 -6.44 3.51 7.99
N PRO A 30 -6.38 4.73 7.41
CA PRO A 30 -6.18 5.93 8.23
C PRO A 30 -7.23 6.15 9.31
N GLY A 31 -8.46 5.70 9.08
CA GLY A 31 -9.53 5.75 10.07
C GLY A 31 -9.39 4.74 11.20
N GLU A 32 -8.53 3.74 11.03
CA GLU A 32 -8.36 2.64 11.99
C GLU A 32 -6.97 2.62 12.62
N ILE A 33 -5.97 3.28 12.00
CA ILE A 33 -4.58 3.29 12.43
C ILE A 33 -4.14 4.75 12.66
N PRO A 34 -4.26 5.26 13.91
CA PRO A 34 -3.98 6.67 14.19
C PRO A 34 -2.54 7.11 13.91
N GLN A 35 -1.59 6.16 13.84
CA GLN A 35 -0.18 6.45 13.56
C GLN A 35 0.05 6.95 12.13
N LEU A 36 -0.87 6.70 11.21
CA LEU A 36 -0.76 7.20 9.83
C LEU A 36 -1.02 8.71 9.80
N ARG A 37 0.00 9.50 9.44
CA ARG A 37 -0.08 10.96 9.34
C ARG A 37 -0.58 11.42 7.98
N ALA A 38 -0.08 10.77 6.93
CA ALA A 38 -0.54 10.96 5.56
C ALA A 38 -0.53 9.59 4.89
N TYR A 39 -1.50 9.35 4.03
CA TYR A 39 -1.65 8.06 3.37
C TYR A 39 -2.22 8.27 1.98
N THR A 40 -1.40 8.01 0.96
CA THR A 40 -1.81 8.15 -0.44
C THR A 40 -1.64 6.81 -1.11
N VAL A 41 -2.70 6.27 -1.65
CA VAL A 41 -2.69 4.98 -2.34
C VAL A 41 -3.49 5.07 -3.64
N GLY A 42 -3.06 4.36 -4.66
CA GLY A 42 -3.82 4.32 -5.90
C GLY A 42 -3.06 3.69 -7.05
N PRO A 43 -3.77 3.48 -8.16
CA PRO A 43 -3.18 2.94 -9.37
C PRO A 43 -2.27 3.96 -10.06
N ASP A 44 -1.33 3.44 -10.87
CA ASP A 44 -0.53 4.27 -11.77
C ASP A 44 -1.43 5.07 -12.71
N ALA A 45 -1.03 6.31 -13.00
CA ALA A 45 -1.80 7.19 -13.87
C ALA A 45 -1.80 6.78 -15.35
N GLY A 46 -0.91 5.84 -15.74
CA GLY A 46 -0.86 5.33 -17.09
C GLY A 46 -0.24 6.28 -18.11
N ILE A 47 0.68 7.15 -17.68
CA ILE A 47 1.27 8.20 -18.53
C ILE A 47 2.42 7.63 -19.36
N THR A 48 3.29 6.81 -18.74
CA THR A 48 4.46 6.23 -19.41
C THR A 48 4.46 4.72 -19.27
N PRO A 49 5.01 3.98 -20.26
CA PRO A 49 5.12 2.52 -20.16
C PRO A 49 6.19 2.10 -19.15
N GLY A 50 6.10 0.87 -18.67
CA GLY A 50 7.11 0.26 -17.81
C GLY A 50 6.99 0.58 -16.32
N ASN A 51 5.98 1.34 -15.91
CA ASN A 51 5.75 1.66 -14.51
C ASN A 51 5.15 0.46 -13.77
N HIS A 52 5.37 0.41 -12.44
CA HIS A 52 4.55 -0.43 -11.58
C HIS A 52 3.10 0.04 -11.63
N GLU A 53 2.16 -0.84 -11.25
CA GLU A 53 0.74 -0.59 -11.46
C GLU A 53 0.04 0.10 -10.31
N PHE A 54 0.65 0.11 -9.11
CA PHE A 54 0.00 0.62 -7.90
C PHE A 54 1.05 1.14 -6.92
N ALA A 55 0.71 2.19 -6.18
CA ALA A 55 1.60 2.76 -5.16
C ALA A 55 0.89 2.97 -3.84
N VAL A 56 1.64 2.77 -2.76
CA VAL A 56 1.27 3.14 -1.39
C VAL A 56 2.33 4.07 -0.86
N VAL A 57 1.93 5.25 -0.37
CA VAL A 57 2.83 6.19 0.30
C VAL A 57 2.26 6.49 1.68
N ALA A 58 2.97 6.07 2.72
CA ALA A 58 2.54 6.24 4.11
C ALA A 58 3.57 7.07 4.88
N ASP A 59 3.11 8.12 5.55
CA ASP A 59 3.95 8.94 6.43
C ASP A 59 3.64 8.62 7.90
N LEU A 60 4.70 8.38 8.67
CA LEU A 60 4.64 8.05 10.08
C LEU A 60 5.69 8.89 10.84
N ASP A 61 5.42 9.22 12.10
CA ASP A 61 6.30 10.10 12.87
C ASP A 61 7.64 9.44 13.20
N SER A 62 7.65 8.11 13.35
CA SER A 62 8.82 7.37 13.85
C SER A 62 8.86 5.95 13.30
N VAL A 63 10.00 5.29 13.49
CA VAL A 63 10.15 3.86 13.21
C VAL A 63 9.20 3.03 14.08
N ASP A 64 9.00 3.39 15.34
CA ASP A 64 8.08 2.68 16.23
C ASP A 64 6.64 2.75 15.70
N ASP A 65 6.21 3.90 15.22
CA ASP A 65 4.88 4.05 14.60
C ASP A 65 4.76 3.24 13.31
N PHE A 66 5.83 3.17 12.52
CA PHE A 66 5.86 2.32 11.34
C PHE A 66 5.66 0.85 11.70
N VAL A 67 6.31 0.37 12.77
CA VAL A 67 6.16 -1.03 13.23
C VAL A 67 4.71 -1.29 13.65
N ILE A 68 4.07 -0.35 14.34
CA ILE A 68 2.65 -0.44 14.73
C ILE A 68 1.76 -0.57 13.49
N TYR A 69 1.98 0.27 12.48
CA TYR A 69 1.25 0.20 11.21
C TYR A 69 1.49 -1.13 10.49
N ARG A 70 2.75 -1.52 10.32
CA ARG A 70 3.13 -2.76 9.64
C ARG A 70 2.42 -3.96 10.23
N ASP A 71 2.44 -4.08 11.56
CA ASP A 71 1.94 -5.25 12.28
C ASP A 71 0.47 -5.15 12.69
N HIS A 72 -0.18 -4.01 12.39
CA HIS A 72 -1.57 -3.81 12.76
C HIS A 72 -2.48 -4.87 12.12
N PRO A 73 -3.39 -5.50 12.88
CA PRO A 73 -4.23 -6.59 12.36
C PRO A 73 -5.03 -6.20 11.12
N ARG A 74 -5.53 -4.98 11.03
CA ARG A 74 -6.28 -4.50 9.86
C ARG A 74 -5.38 -4.39 8.63
N HIS A 75 -4.16 -3.89 8.78
CA HIS A 75 -3.18 -3.84 7.69
C HIS A 75 -2.83 -5.24 7.21
N GLN A 76 -2.54 -6.16 8.13
CA GLN A 76 -2.22 -7.54 7.80
C GLN A 76 -3.38 -8.27 7.12
N ALA A 77 -4.61 -7.99 7.54
CA ALA A 77 -5.81 -8.56 6.91
C ALA A 77 -5.96 -8.10 5.46
N VAL A 78 -5.75 -6.83 5.17
CA VAL A 78 -5.81 -6.30 3.80
C VAL A 78 -4.75 -6.95 2.91
N ILE A 79 -3.52 -7.08 3.42
CA ILE A 79 -2.44 -7.74 2.68
C ILE A 79 -2.82 -9.18 2.35
N ALA A 80 -3.25 -9.94 3.33
CA ALA A 80 -3.55 -11.37 3.15
C ALA A 80 -4.76 -11.61 2.25
N GLN A 81 -5.79 -10.78 2.37
CA GLN A 81 -7.07 -11.01 1.73
C GLN A 81 -7.16 -10.38 0.32
N TYR A 82 -6.56 -9.21 0.11
CA TYR A 82 -6.73 -8.45 -1.12
C TYR A 82 -5.47 -8.30 -1.96
N ILE A 83 -4.29 -8.19 -1.34
CA ILE A 83 -3.05 -7.92 -2.06
C ILE A 83 -2.35 -9.20 -2.48
N LYS A 84 -2.04 -10.09 -1.53
CA LYS A 84 -1.31 -11.33 -1.82
C LYS A 84 -1.95 -12.18 -2.92
N PRO A 85 -3.29 -12.34 -2.98
CA PRO A 85 -3.90 -13.18 -4.01
C PRO A 85 -3.64 -12.73 -5.45
N ILE A 86 -3.35 -11.44 -5.67
CA ILE A 86 -3.18 -10.89 -7.01
C ILE A 86 -1.80 -10.27 -7.25
N LEU A 87 -0.87 -10.42 -6.30
CA LEU A 87 0.45 -9.79 -6.38
C LEU A 87 1.40 -10.59 -7.25
N ALA A 88 2.02 -9.95 -8.24
CA ALA A 88 3.15 -10.52 -8.98
C ALA A 88 4.48 -10.09 -8.38
N THR A 89 4.72 -8.77 -8.25
CA THR A 89 5.96 -8.23 -7.70
C THR A 89 5.70 -7.07 -6.76
N ARG A 90 6.61 -6.89 -5.80
CA ARG A 90 6.60 -5.80 -4.83
C ARG A 90 7.98 -5.16 -4.74
N ALA A 91 8.00 -3.83 -4.71
CA ALA A 91 9.20 -3.06 -4.41
C ALA A 91 8.88 -2.07 -3.28
N ALA A 92 9.86 -1.76 -2.44
CA ALA A 92 9.65 -0.84 -1.33
C ALA A 92 10.92 -0.06 -1.01
N VAL A 93 10.73 1.15 -0.48
CA VAL A 93 11.78 1.98 0.09
C VAL A 93 11.19 2.81 1.22
N GLN A 94 11.97 3.04 2.28
CA GLN A 94 11.62 3.96 3.33
C GLN A 94 12.61 5.11 3.34
N LEU A 95 12.08 6.34 3.42
CA LEU A 95 12.87 7.55 3.53
C LEU A 95 12.79 8.09 4.95
N SER A 96 13.94 8.50 5.50
CA SER A 96 14.00 9.26 6.73
C SER A 96 14.03 10.74 6.36
N LEU A 97 13.00 11.45 6.75
CA LEU A 97 12.82 12.86 6.40
C LEU A 97 13.10 13.78 7.59
#